data_1cee2901e0809623def86e4f3a2f62f8
#
_entry.id   1cee2901e0809623def86e4f3a2f62f8
#
_cell.length_a   1.000
_cell.length_b   1.000
_cell.length_c   1.000
_cell.angle_alpha   90.00
_cell.angle_beta   90.00
_cell.angle_gamma   90.00
#
_symmetry.space_group_name_H-M   'P 1'
#
loop_
_entity.id
_entity.type
_entity.pdbx_description
1 polymer ?
#
loop_
_entity_poly.entity_id
_entity_poly.type
_entity_poly.pdbx_seq_one_letter_code
_entity_poly.pdbx_strand_id
1 'polypeptide(L)'
;ADIQTQYQVLAPYKPQIAKRLDSSSPVIHHIFKQLQSHSLPKTLALVPMLESSYNPKAVSHANAAGLWQLIPATAQRFGLTVDTKQDDRFDTEASTAAALKYLTFLYNKFDQNMALTLAAYNAGEGRVARAIQRAGSNDFQKLTLPKETRQYVSRFFALEKLIDIGQLQSSSFQPLLLFASDAPMVSQPLIDFSPLPPLVN
;
A
#
# COMPACT_ATOMS: atom_id res chain seq x y z
N ALA A 1 -11.24 7.06 -14.26
CA ALA A 1 -12.15 6.64 -13.20
C ALA A 1 -12.02 7.60 -12.04
N ASP A 2 -13.10 8.08 -11.52
CA ASP A 2 -13.14 8.92 -10.34
C ASP A 2 -13.24 8.07 -9.05
N ILE A 3 -13.16 8.73 -7.90
CA ILE A 3 -13.22 8.08 -6.60
C ILE A 3 -14.56 7.36 -6.41
N GLN A 4 -15.66 7.96 -6.84
CA GLN A 4 -17.00 7.37 -6.71
C GLN A 4 -17.14 6.07 -7.51
N THR A 5 -16.62 6.04 -8.73
CA THR A 5 -16.60 4.82 -9.55
C THR A 5 -15.80 3.71 -8.84
N GLN A 6 -14.63 4.00 -8.31
CA GLN A 6 -13.83 3.02 -7.57
C GLN A 6 -14.52 2.60 -6.26
N TYR A 7 -15.19 3.51 -5.58
CA TYR A 7 -15.97 3.16 -4.38
C TYR A 7 -17.07 2.14 -4.71
N GLN A 8 -17.82 2.35 -5.79
CA GLN A 8 -18.85 1.40 -6.23
C GLN A 8 -18.28 0.04 -6.60
N VAL A 9 -17.06 0.01 -7.17
CA VAL A 9 -16.36 -1.24 -7.48
C VAL A 9 -15.93 -1.97 -6.19
N LEU A 10 -15.47 -1.25 -5.17
CA LEU A 10 -14.96 -1.84 -3.94
C LEU A 10 -16.05 -2.19 -2.91
N ALA A 11 -17.15 -1.46 -2.88
CA ALA A 11 -18.19 -1.61 -1.86
C ALA A 11 -18.72 -3.05 -1.70
N PRO A 12 -18.95 -3.83 -2.79
CA PRO A 12 -19.34 -5.23 -2.66
C PRO A 12 -18.30 -6.13 -1.99
N TYR A 13 -17.03 -5.72 -1.99
CA TYR A 13 -15.92 -6.46 -1.39
C TYR A 13 -15.62 -6.05 0.05
N LYS A 14 -16.41 -5.16 0.63
CA LYS A 14 -16.18 -4.66 1.99
C LYS A 14 -16.00 -5.77 3.03
N PRO A 15 -16.82 -6.85 3.05
CA PRO A 15 -16.63 -7.94 4.01
C PRO A 15 -15.26 -8.63 3.85
N GLN A 16 -14.82 -8.89 2.62
CA GLN A 16 -13.53 -9.52 2.33
C GLN A 16 -12.36 -8.61 2.70
N ILE A 17 -12.50 -7.31 2.42
CA ILE A 17 -11.51 -6.29 2.80
C ILE A 17 -11.39 -6.24 4.32
N ALA A 18 -12.50 -6.15 5.04
CA ALA A 18 -12.53 -6.12 6.51
C ALA A 18 -11.87 -7.38 7.10
N LYS A 19 -12.18 -8.56 6.56
CA LYS A 19 -11.58 -9.82 6.99
C LYS A 19 -10.06 -9.82 6.79
N ARG A 20 -9.58 -9.29 5.66
CA ARG A 20 -8.16 -9.17 5.37
C ARG A 20 -7.45 -8.20 6.33
N LEU A 21 -8.07 -7.07 6.62
CA LEU A 21 -7.56 -6.11 7.59
C LEU A 21 -7.44 -6.74 8.98
N ASP A 22 -8.46 -7.47 9.43
CA ASP A 22 -8.43 -8.18 10.71
C ASP A 22 -7.31 -9.22 10.77
N SER A 23 -7.18 -10.06 9.76
CA SER A 23 -6.14 -11.10 9.70
C SER A 23 -4.73 -10.55 9.58
N SER A 24 -4.59 -9.30 9.13
CA SER A 24 -3.31 -8.61 8.97
C SER A 24 -2.99 -7.66 10.13
N SER A 25 -3.75 -7.73 11.22
CA SER A 25 -3.69 -6.80 12.34
C SER A 25 -2.28 -6.60 12.92
N PRO A 26 -1.45 -7.64 13.15
CA PRO A 26 -0.09 -7.45 13.68
C PRO A 26 0.80 -6.63 12.74
N VAL A 27 0.70 -6.89 11.42
CA VAL A 27 1.46 -6.15 10.40
C VAL A 27 0.98 -4.71 10.33
N ILE A 28 -0.33 -4.49 10.33
CA ILE A 28 -0.94 -3.17 10.28
C ILE A 28 -0.54 -2.35 11.52
N HIS A 29 -0.52 -2.95 12.69
CA HIS A 29 -0.04 -2.30 13.92
C HIS A 29 1.40 -1.82 13.77
N HIS A 30 2.29 -2.67 13.26
CA HIS A 30 3.67 -2.31 12.98
C HIS A 30 3.77 -1.15 11.99
N ILE A 31 2.97 -1.18 10.92
CA ILE A 31 2.93 -0.12 9.92
C ILE A 31 2.49 1.20 10.53
N PHE A 32 1.45 1.24 11.35
CA PHE A 32 1.01 2.46 12.02
C PHE A 32 2.11 3.06 12.91
N LYS A 33 2.81 2.23 13.67
CA LYS A 33 3.94 2.69 14.49
C LYS A 33 5.05 3.32 13.65
N GLN A 34 5.38 2.69 12.52
CA GLN A 34 6.41 3.20 11.61
C GLN A 34 5.96 4.49 10.90
N LEU A 35 4.71 4.59 10.47
CA LEU A 35 4.14 5.82 9.89
C LEU A 35 4.22 6.98 10.89
N GLN A 36 3.90 6.75 12.15
CA GLN A 36 4.00 7.75 13.19
C GLN A 36 5.45 8.23 13.38
N SER A 37 6.41 7.32 13.42
CA SER A 37 7.82 7.66 13.59
C SER A 37 8.40 8.44 12.40
N HIS A 38 7.83 8.30 11.20
CA HIS A 38 8.21 9.05 9.99
C HIS A 38 7.38 10.32 9.79
N SER A 39 6.46 10.64 10.68
CA SER A 39 5.51 11.75 10.54
C SER A 39 4.71 11.70 9.23
N LEU A 40 4.35 10.51 8.80
CA LEU A 40 3.55 10.27 7.60
C LEU A 40 2.06 10.10 7.95
N PRO A 41 1.15 10.45 7.02
CA PRO A 41 -0.27 10.22 7.21
C PRO A 41 -0.59 8.75 7.49
N LYS A 42 -1.40 8.50 8.51
CA LYS A 42 -1.78 7.13 8.92
C LYS A 42 -2.54 6.35 7.85
N THR A 43 -3.22 7.04 6.94
CA THR A 43 -3.94 6.41 5.82
C THR A 43 -3.03 5.66 4.86
N LEU A 44 -1.74 5.96 4.83
CA LEU A 44 -0.76 5.20 4.05
C LEU A 44 -0.61 3.73 4.51
N ALA A 45 -1.16 3.38 5.68
CA ALA A 45 -1.29 1.98 6.10
C ALA A 45 -2.15 1.15 5.13
N LEU A 46 -2.98 1.79 4.30
CA LEU A 46 -3.81 1.14 3.28
C LEU A 46 -3.06 0.83 1.98
N VAL A 47 -1.86 1.34 1.78
CA VAL A 47 -1.08 1.08 0.55
C VAL A 47 -0.85 -0.43 0.33
N PRO A 48 -0.44 -1.24 1.33
CA PRO A 48 -0.29 -2.67 1.13
C PRO A 48 -1.59 -3.41 0.75
N MET A 49 -2.77 -2.87 1.12
CA MET A 49 -4.04 -3.44 0.64
C MET A 49 -4.14 -3.36 -0.89
N LEU A 50 -3.79 -2.21 -1.47
CA LEU A 50 -3.79 -2.03 -2.92
C LEU A 50 -2.70 -2.83 -3.61
N GLU A 51 -1.52 -2.90 -3.01
CA GLU A 51 -0.34 -3.48 -3.63
C GLU A 51 -0.36 -5.02 -3.61
N SER A 52 -0.70 -5.61 -2.47
CA SER A 52 -0.54 -7.05 -2.24
C SER A 52 -1.67 -7.69 -1.44
N SER A 53 -2.71 -6.95 -1.06
CA SER A 53 -3.69 -7.40 -0.06
C SER A 53 -3.01 -7.89 1.23
N TYR A 54 -1.96 -7.22 1.66
CA TYR A 54 -1.09 -7.58 2.79
C TYR A 54 -0.41 -8.96 2.66
N ASN A 55 -0.20 -9.45 1.44
CA ASN A 55 0.54 -10.69 1.21
C ASN A 55 2.05 -10.41 1.09
N PRO A 56 2.87 -10.80 2.08
CA PRO A 56 4.31 -10.54 2.04
C PRO A 56 5.06 -11.34 0.98
N LYS A 57 4.41 -12.34 0.35
CA LYS A 57 4.99 -13.20 -0.69
C LYS A 57 4.54 -12.83 -2.10
N ALA A 58 3.74 -11.78 -2.26
CA ALA A 58 3.23 -11.39 -3.57
C ALA A 58 4.35 -10.98 -4.53
N VAL A 59 4.22 -11.39 -5.79
CA VAL A 59 5.11 -11.01 -6.88
C VAL A 59 4.27 -10.64 -8.08
N SER A 60 4.55 -9.47 -8.69
CA SER A 60 3.89 -9.02 -9.91
C SER A 60 4.65 -9.44 -11.17
N HIS A 61 3.99 -9.34 -12.32
CA HIS A 61 4.62 -9.55 -13.63
C HIS A 61 5.76 -8.56 -13.93
N ALA A 62 5.71 -7.39 -13.30
CA ALA A 62 6.75 -6.36 -13.43
C ALA A 62 7.89 -6.52 -12.42
N ASN A 63 7.99 -7.69 -11.78
CA ASN A 63 8.99 -8.00 -10.75
C ASN A 63 8.94 -7.09 -9.51
N ALA A 64 7.78 -6.49 -9.23
CA ALA A 64 7.50 -5.92 -7.92
C ALA A 64 7.22 -7.04 -6.93
N ALA A 65 7.70 -6.93 -5.70
CA ALA A 65 7.62 -8.03 -4.74
C ALA A 65 7.31 -7.57 -3.32
N GLY A 66 6.68 -8.48 -2.57
CA GLY A 66 6.42 -8.36 -1.15
C GLY A 66 5.19 -7.52 -0.83
N LEU A 67 5.05 -7.24 0.45
CA LEU A 67 3.93 -6.49 1.03
C LEU A 67 3.69 -5.14 0.34
N TRP A 68 4.79 -4.42 0.03
CA TRP A 68 4.80 -3.07 -0.52
C TRP A 68 4.98 -3.01 -2.04
N GLN A 69 5.17 -4.17 -2.69
CA GLN A 69 5.38 -4.28 -4.13
C GLN A 69 6.48 -3.35 -4.65
N LEU A 70 7.63 -3.38 -3.99
CA LEU A 70 8.81 -2.63 -4.44
C LEU A 70 9.46 -3.35 -5.63
N ILE A 71 9.84 -2.58 -6.65
CA ILE A 71 10.72 -3.08 -7.72
C ILE A 71 12.16 -3.14 -7.20
N PRO A 72 13.03 -4.01 -7.77
CA PRO A 72 14.39 -4.19 -7.26
C PRO A 72 15.19 -2.89 -7.12
N ALA A 73 15.15 -2.02 -8.12
CA ALA A 73 15.90 -0.76 -8.10
C ALA A 73 15.46 0.16 -6.95
N THR A 74 14.18 0.29 -6.70
CA THR A 74 13.64 1.09 -5.59
C THR A 74 14.01 0.46 -4.25
N ALA A 75 13.87 -0.84 -4.12
CA ALA A 75 14.23 -1.57 -2.91
C ALA A 75 15.70 -1.35 -2.55
N GLN A 76 16.61 -1.51 -3.50
CA GLN A 76 18.05 -1.29 -3.32
C GLN A 76 18.38 0.17 -2.99
N ARG A 77 17.73 1.12 -3.65
CA ARG A 77 17.89 2.55 -3.38
C ARG A 77 17.59 2.91 -1.94
N PHE A 78 16.64 2.24 -1.32
CA PHE A 78 16.23 2.49 0.07
C PHE A 78 16.74 1.45 1.06
N GLY A 79 17.81 0.74 0.71
CA GLY A 79 18.64 0.00 1.64
C GLY A 79 18.36 -1.49 1.72
N LEU A 80 17.54 -2.06 0.83
CA LEU A 80 17.30 -3.50 0.79
C LEU A 80 18.33 -4.23 -0.07
N THR A 81 18.66 -5.45 0.33
CA THR A 81 19.39 -6.40 -0.51
C THR A 81 18.39 -7.14 -1.41
N VAL A 82 18.64 -7.12 -2.71
CA VAL A 82 17.86 -7.87 -3.71
C VAL A 82 18.83 -8.52 -4.67
N ASP A 83 19.09 -9.79 -4.47
CA ASP A 83 19.95 -10.61 -5.33
C ASP A 83 19.44 -12.07 -5.37
N THR A 84 20.21 -12.97 -5.99
CA THR A 84 19.83 -14.38 -6.13
C THR A 84 19.87 -15.18 -4.83
N LYS A 85 20.53 -14.66 -3.78
CA LYS A 85 20.66 -15.32 -2.49
C LYS A 85 19.72 -14.75 -1.44
N GLN A 86 19.38 -13.47 -1.56
CA GLN A 86 18.61 -12.72 -0.57
C GLN A 86 17.71 -11.71 -1.27
N ASP A 87 16.47 -11.66 -0.83
CA ASP A 87 15.51 -10.66 -1.29
C ASP A 87 14.72 -10.12 -0.08
N ASP A 88 15.16 -8.98 0.42
CA ASP A 88 14.58 -8.34 1.61
C ASP A 88 13.18 -7.78 1.37
N ARG A 89 12.71 -7.75 0.11
CA ARG A 89 11.34 -7.32 -0.20
C ARG A 89 10.28 -8.25 0.40
N PHE A 90 10.65 -9.49 0.66
CA PHE A 90 9.79 -10.49 1.32
C PHE A 90 9.85 -10.44 2.85
N ASP A 91 10.78 -9.68 3.42
CA ASP A 91 10.84 -9.43 4.86
C ASP A 91 9.91 -8.25 5.21
N THR A 92 8.93 -8.49 6.07
CA THR A 92 7.90 -7.49 6.40
C THR A 92 8.50 -6.26 7.07
N GLU A 93 9.40 -6.41 8.03
CA GLU A 93 10.00 -5.28 8.74
C GLU A 93 10.96 -4.50 7.85
N ALA A 94 11.87 -5.19 7.16
CA ALA A 94 12.84 -4.57 6.27
C ALA A 94 12.15 -3.83 5.11
N SER A 95 11.19 -4.47 4.46
CA SER A 95 10.45 -3.85 3.34
C SER A 95 9.59 -2.68 3.80
N THR A 96 8.99 -2.75 4.99
CA THR A 96 8.24 -1.63 5.55
C THR A 96 9.16 -0.43 5.79
N ALA A 97 10.33 -0.64 6.39
CA ALA A 97 11.30 0.43 6.59
C ALA A 97 11.70 1.10 5.27
N ALA A 98 11.99 0.32 4.23
CA ALA A 98 12.35 0.84 2.90
C ALA A 98 11.19 1.58 2.23
N ALA A 99 9.99 1.00 2.26
CA ALA A 99 8.79 1.62 1.67
C ALA A 99 8.47 2.96 2.33
N LEU A 100 8.60 3.08 3.65
CA LEU A 100 8.32 4.33 4.35
C LEU A 100 9.40 5.39 4.10
N LYS A 101 10.64 5.00 3.92
CA LYS A 101 11.69 5.91 3.42
C LYS A 101 11.35 6.45 2.04
N TYR A 102 10.90 5.57 1.14
CA TYR A 102 10.47 5.97 -0.19
C TYR A 102 9.24 6.89 -0.15
N LEU A 103 8.23 6.55 0.62
CA LEU A 103 7.03 7.38 0.79
C LEU A 103 7.37 8.74 1.42
N THR A 104 8.27 8.79 2.39
CA THR A 104 8.74 10.04 2.98
C THR A 104 9.41 10.92 1.92
N PHE A 105 10.29 10.33 1.12
CA PHE A 105 10.94 11.02 0.00
C PHE A 105 9.90 11.60 -0.98
N LEU A 106 8.93 10.80 -1.39
CA LEU A 106 7.89 11.22 -2.33
C LEU A 106 6.97 12.29 -1.75
N TYR A 107 6.56 12.11 -0.51
CA TYR A 107 5.68 13.04 0.20
C TYR A 107 6.31 14.43 0.33
N ASN A 108 7.59 14.48 0.67
CA ASN A 108 8.34 15.73 0.72
C ASN A 108 8.57 16.33 -0.67
N LYS A 109 8.91 15.48 -1.66
CA LYS A 109 9.15 15.93 -3.04
C LYS A 109 7.93 16.60 -3.67
N PHE A 110 6.73 16.14 -3.36
CA PHE A 110 5.49 16.63 -3.91
C PHE A 110 4.68 17.49 -2.93
N ASP A 111 5.37 18.21 -2.05
CA ASP A 111 4.79 19.21 -1.13
C ASP A 111 3.64 18.66 -0.28
N GLN A 112 3.78 17.44 0.22
CA GLN A 112 2.79 16.75 1.05
C GLN A 112 1.43 16.51 0.34
N ASN A 113 1.43 16.52 -0.99
CA ASN A 113 0.25 16.19 -1.79
C ASN A 113 0.08 14.68 -1.87
N MET A 114 -0.96 14.15 -1.23
CA MET A 114 -1.21 12.71 -1.16
C MET A 114 -1.45 12.09 -2.55
N ALA A 115 -2.25 12.73 -3.40
CA ALA A 115 -2.54 12.20 -4.75
C ALA A 115 -1.26 12.08 -5.59
N LEU A 116 -0.39 13.09 -5.56
CA LEU A 116 0.89 13.08 -6.28
C LEU A 116 1.85 12.05 -5.68
N THR A 117 1.89 11.91 -4.37
CA THR A 117 2.71 10.91 -3.67
C THR A 117 2.32 9.49 -4.10
N LEU A 118 1.04 9.18 -4.09
CA LEU A 118 0.51 7.87 -4.51
C LEU A 118 0.73 7.60 -6.00
N ALA A 119 0.52 8.62 -6.84
CA ALA A 119 0.80 8.52 -8.28
C ALA A 119 2.28 8.22 -8.53
N ALA A 120 3.19 8.88 -7.81
CA ALA A 120 4.62 8.65 -7.93
C ALA A 120 5.05 7.28 -7.39
N TYR A 121 4.43 6.81 -6.31
CA TYR A 121 4.66 5.46 -5.81
C TYR A 121 4.31 4.39 -6.85
N ASN A 122 3.19 4.56 -7.53
CA ASN A 122 2.72 3.64 -8.57
C ASN A 122 3.49 3.77 -9.90
N ALA A 123 3.74 5.00 -10.36
CA ALA A 123 4.25 5.26 -11.71
C ALA A 123 5.71 5.73 -11.77
N GLY A 124 6.31 6.01 -10.62
CA GLY A 124 7.65 6.61 -10.49
C GLY A 124 7.63 8.14 -10.43
N GLU A 125 8.53 8.69 -9.64
CA GLU A 125 8.61 10.14 -9.41
C GLU A 125 8.95 10.94 -10.67
N GLY A 126 9.78 10.39 -11.54
CA GLY A 126 10.16 11.06 -12.79
C GLY A 126 8.98 11.27 -13.73
N ARG A 127 8.11 10.28 -13.84
CA ARG A 127 6.89 10.38 -14.65
C ARG A 127 5.95 11.45 -14.13
N VAL A 128 5.71 11.47 -12.83
CA VAL A 128 4.85 12.48 -12.19
C VAL A 128 5.45 13.87 -12.31
N ALA A 129 6.74 14.03 -12.07
CA ALA A 129 7.43 15.32 -12.23
C ALA A 129 7.32 15.86 -13.66
N ARG A 130 7.50 15.02 -14.67
CA ARG A 130 7.32 15.41 -16.08
C ARG A 130 5.87 15.76 -16.41
N ALA A 131 4.90 15.05 -15.85
CA ALA A 131 3.48 15.36 -16.04
C ALA A 131 3.13 16.73 -15.44
N ILE A 132 3.65 17.06 -14.25
CA ILE A 132 3.51 18.37 -13.61
C ILE A 132 4.09 19.47 -14.51
N GLN A 133 5.31 19.26 -15.03
CA GLN A 133 5.97 20.23 -15.90
C GLN A 133 5.18 20.48 -17.19
N ARG A 134 4.67 19.42 -17.83
CA ARG A 134 3.87 19.53 -19.06
C ARG A 134 2.53 20.24 -18.83
N ALA A 135 1.89 19.95 -17.70
CA ALA A 135 0.61 20.56 -17.35
C ALA A 135 0.75 21.99 -16.81
N GLY A 136 1.94 22.38 -16.35
CA GLY A 136 2.15 23.64 -15.65
C GLY A 136 1.33 23.74 -14.36
N SER A 137 1.06 22.62 -13.69
CA SER A 137 0.18 22.52 -12.53
C SER A 137 0.51 21.31 -11.65
N ASN A 138 0.40 21.47 -10.32
CA ASN A 138 0.48 20.37 -9.34
C ASN A 138 -0.91 19.76 -9.06
N ASP A 139 -1.95 20.21 -9.72
CA ASP A 139 -3.27 19.63 -9.57
C ASP A 139 -3.31 18.26 -10.26
N PHE A 140 -3.43 17.20 -9.48
CA PHE A 140 -3.48 15.82 -9.97
C PHE A 140 -4.52 15.63 -11.07
N GLN A 141 -5.66 16.33 -11.00
CA GLN A 141 -6.74 16.20 -11.98
C GLN A 141 -6.35 16.74 -13.37
N LYS A 142 -5.37 17.65 -13.42
CA LYS A 142 -4.88 18.24 -14.67
C LYS A 142 -3.73 17.46 -15.31
N LEU A 143 -3.19 16.45 -14.62
CA LEU A 143 -2.05 15.69 -15.11
C LEU A 143 -2.48 14.63 -16.10
N THR A 144 -1.67 14.45 -17.14
CA THR A 144 -1.75 13.30 -18.04
C THR A 144 -0.89 12.17 -17.49
N LEU A 145 -1.55 11.17 -16.90
CA LEU A 145 -0.92 9.99 -16.31
C LEU A 145 -1.56 8.72 -16.88
N PRO A 146 -0.86 7.58 -16.80
CA PRO A 146 -1.45 6.30 -17.21
C PRO A 146 -2.79 6.03 -16.53
N LYS A 147 -3.70 5.39 -17.24
CA LYS A 147 -5.02 5.02 -16.70
C LYS A 147 -4.90 4.20 -15.42
N GLU A 148 -3.98 3.26 -15.39
CA GLU A 148 -3.68 2.45 -14.20
C GLU A 148 -3.32 3.32 -12.99
N THR A 149 -2.44 4.31 -13.18
CA THR A 149 -2.03 5.23 -12.11
C THR A 149 -3.21 6.06 -11.60
N ARG A 150 -4.04 6.56 -12.50
CA ARG A 150 -5.25 7.31 -12.13
C ARG A 150 -6.24 6.43 -11.36
N GLN A 151 -6.42 5.18 -11.78
CA GLN A 151 -7.24 4.21 -11.06
C GLN A 151 -6.65 3.88 -9.68
N TYR A 152 -5.35 3.71 -9.58
CA TYR A 152 -4.65 3.45 -8.33
C TYR A 152 -4.92 4.53 -7.30
N VAL A 153 -4.75 5.79 -7.67
CA VAL A 153 -4.99 6.94 -6.78
C VAL A 153 -6.47 7.03 -6.39
N SER A 154 -7.37 6.92 -7.36
CA SER A 154 -8.82 6.93 -7.09
C SER A 154 -9.26 5.78 -6.19
N ARG A 155 -8.67 4.59 -6.38
CA ARG A 155 -8.94 3.41 -5.57
C ARG A 155 -8.46 3.57 -4.13
N PHE A 156 -7.30 4.19 -3.93
CA PHE A 156 -6.82 4.52 -2.60
C PHE A 156 -7.81 5.40 -1.82
N PHE A 157 -8.27 6.49 -2.44
CA PHE A 157 -9.24 7.38 -1.80
C PHE A 157 -10.62 6.74 -1.61
N ALA A 158 -11.02 5.86 -2.51
CA ALA A 158 -12.24 5.07 -2.34
C ALA A 158 -12.12 4.09 -1.17
N LEU A 159 -10.97 3.44 -1.03
CA LEU A 159 -10.68 2.54 0.09
C LEU A 159 -10.66 3.31 1.43
N GLU A 160 -10.06 4.50 1.45
CA GLU A 160 -10.06 5.39 2.61
C GLU A 160 -11.49 5.76 3.05
N LYS A 161 -12.39 6.00 2.10
CA LYS A 161 -13.82 6.25 2.40
C LYS A 161 -14.54 5.01 2.90
N LEU A 162 -14.15 3.83 2.42
CA LEU A 162 -14.79 2.57 2.79
C LEU A 162 -14.38 2.09 4.18
N ILE A 163 -13.15 2.41 4.61
CA ILE A 163 -12.53 1.92 5.84
C ILE A 163 -12.40 3.06 6.84
N ASP A 164 -12.88 2.84 8.06
CA ASP A 164 -12.62 3.73 9.19
C ASP A 164 -11.20 3.51 9.70
N ILE A 165 -10.31 4.41 9.33
CA ILE A 165 -8.87 4.32 9.67
C ILE A 165 -8.64 4.43 11.20
N GLY A 166 -9.44 5.23 11.88
CA GLY A 166 -9.35 5.38 13.34
C GLY A 166 -9.71 4.09 14.06
N GLN A 167 -10.79 3.43 13.63
CA GLN A 167 -11.20 2.13 14.16
C GLN A 167 -10.16 1.05 13.83
N LEU A 168 -9.63 1.04 12.61
CA LEU A 168 -8.58 0.12 12.21
C LEU A 168 -7.33 0.28 13.09
N GLN A 169 -6.90 1.51 13.34
CA GLN A 169 -5.79 1.78 14.23
C GLN A 169 -6.04 1.27 15.64
N SER A 170 -7.19 1.57 16.22
CA SER A 170 -7.55 1.13 17.56
C SER A 170 -7.63 -0.40 17.66
N SER A 171 -8.24 -1.08 16.69
CA SER A 171 -8.35 -2.55 16.70
C SER A 171 -7.00 -3.24 16.51
N SER A 172 -6.09 -2.66 15.75
CA SER A 172 -4.73 -3.20 15.56
C SER A 172 -3.88 -3.10 16.83
N PHE A 173 -4.19 -2.17 17.73
CA PHE A 173 -3.52 -2.00 19.01
C PHE A 173 -4.10 -2.87 20.14
N GLN A 174 -5.24 -3.52 19.94
CA GLN A 174 -5.77 -4.42 20.97
C GLN A 174 -4.78 -5.57 21.18
N PRO A 175 -4.21 -5.70 22.39
CA PRO A 175 -3.22 -6.73 22.59
C PRO A 175 -3.87 -8.10 22.46
N LEU A 176 -3.13 -9.05 21.92
CA LEU A 176 -3.37 -10.48 21.97
C LEU A 176 -3.43 -11.03 23.42
N LEU A 177 -4.02 -10.27 24.36
CA LEU A 177 -4.09 -10.64 25.77
C LEU A 177 -5.15 -11.70 26.07
N LEU A 178 -5.86 -12.21 25.08
CA LEU A 178 -6.97 -13.12 25.35
C LEU A 178 -6.80 -14.55 24.83
N PHE A 179 -5.75 -14.90 24.12
CA PHE A 179 -5.60 -16.28 23.64
C PHE A 179 -4.16 -16.79 23.70
N ALA A 180 -3.64 -16.96 24.90
CA ALA A 180 -2.74 -18.05 25.17
C ALA A 180 -3.60 -19.34 25.28
N SER A 181 -4.23 -19.76 24.20
CA SER A 181 -4.70 -21.10 24.03
C SER A 181 -3.79 -21.78 23.03
N ASP A 182 -3.15 -22.86 23.48
CA ASP A 182 -2.38 -23.79 22.68
C ASP A 182 -3.28 -24.47 21.61
N ALA A 183 -3.77 -23.70 20.65
CA ALA A 183 -4.38 -24.26 19.48
C ALA A 183 -3.29 -24.42 18.42
N PRO A 184 -3.09 -25.61 17.88
CA PRO A 184 -2.12 -25.82 16.80
C PRO A 184 -2.50 -24.90 15.65
N MET A 185 -1.50 -24.15 15.13
CA MET A 185 -1.65 -23.40 13.90
C MET A 185 -2.00 -24.36 12.78
N VAL A 186 -3.28 -24.50 12.50
CA VAL A 186 -3.74 -25.14 11.28
C VAL A 186 -3.35 -24.19 10.17
N SER A 187 -2.37 -24.57 9.37
CA SER A 187 -2.04 -23.89 8.13
C SER A 187 -3.28 -24.00 7.22
N GLN A 188 -4.09 -22.94 7.24
CA GLN A 188 -5.16 -22.85 6.27
C GLN A 188 -4.54 -22.71 4.88
N PRO A 189 -5.03 -23.44 3.89
CA PRO A 189 -4.57 -23.29 2.53
C PRO A 189 -4.74 -21.82 2.11
N LEU A 190 -3.75 -21.32 1.41
CA LEU A 190 -3.76 -19.97 0.81
C LEU A 190 -5.01 -19.85 -0.08
N ILE A 191 -6.07 -19.30 0.49
CA ILE A 191 -7.21 -18.85 -0.28
C ILE A 191 -6.69 -17.71 -1.18
N ASP A 192 -7.11 -17.70 -2.44
CA ASP A 192 -6.83 -16.61 -3.36
C ASP A 192 -7.29 -15.29 -2.71
N PHE A 193 -6.33 -14.48 -2.34
CA PHE A 193 -6.53 -13.36 -1.45
C PHE A 193 -6.54 -12.01 -2.15
N SER A 194 -6.85 -11.98 -3.41
CA SER A 194 -7.08 -10.72 -4.10
C SER A 194 -8.55 -10.32 -3.93
N PRO A 195 -8.95 -9.67 -2.80
CA PRO A 195 -10.35 -9.25 -2.63
C PRO A 195 -10.72 -8.12 -3.57
N LEU A 196 -9.73 -7.51 -4.23
CA LEU A 196 -9.91 -6.38 -5.12
C LEU A 196 -9.83 -6.83 -6.58
N PRO A 197 -10.72 -6.35 -7.46
CA PRO A 197 -10.58 -6.56 -8.88
C PRO A 197 -9.27 -5.92 -9.39
N PRO A 198 -8.61 -6.52 -10.39
CA PRO A 198 -7.37 -5.98 -10.93
C PRO A 198 -7.56 -4.59 -11.51
N LEU A 199 -6.48 -3.80 -11.51
CA LEU A 199 -6.46 -2.55 -12.26
C LEU A 199 -6.49 -2.86 -13.75
N VAL A 200 -7.30 -2.11 -14.49
CA VAL A 200 -7.41 -2.27 -15.95
C VAL A 200 -6.31 -1.46 -16.63
N ASN A 201 -5.50 -2.16 -17.43
CA ASN A 201 -4.45 -1.54 -18.27
C ASN A 201 -5.03 -0.66 -19.39
#